data_79b7e4a826eade050cf7a66122ea1641
#
_entry.id   79b7e4a826eade050cf7a66122ea1641
#
_cell.length_a   1.000
_cell.length_b   1.000
_cell.length_c   1.000
_cell.angle_alpha   90.00
_cell.angle_beta   90.00
_cell.angle_gamma   90.00
#
_symmetry.space_group_name_H-M   'P 1'
#
loop_
_entity.id
_entity.type
_entity.pdbx_description
1 polymer ?
#
loop_
_entity_poly.entity_id
_entity_poly.type
_entity_poly.pdbx_seq_one_letter_code
_entity_poly.pdbx_strand_id
1 'polypeptide(L)'
;MDTVLKEKINLGISACMYGCKVRYNKKGWNMSELFGRDQTSFIWHPVCPESLSGMGIPRSPIRVIGESGKAVLEGNAKIKNREGKDVTDMLIKGCNASIEALERANVFAFVYMEGSPSCGVYRTTLKNNRMGKPPGVFGAMLLDRDFFLIPANDLQSPVRRWDWKRRLYAFAWAKEVDINSKDDLFQFWHIVKFLCQEIDEKTAREIGKRLAELPKGFDKESAETLRHEVMMILRQPSSLEKIKNRLWKHYMYFKRKTGVELENVMEPTDMRNMNHIADELMLMEKTSFSTEVLFGAAPILYRGR
;
A
#
# COMPACT_ATOMS: atom_id res chain seq x y z
N MET A 1 -18.45 14.88 -2.92
CA MET A 1 -17.11 14.48 -3.46
C MET A 1 -17.27 13.29 -4.38
N ASP A 2 -16.60 13.29 -5.56
CA ASP A 2 -16.56 12.13 -6.46
C ASP A 2 -15.67 11.04 -5.82
N THR A 3 -16.13 9.78 -5.85
CA THR A 3 -15.42 8.62 -5.28
C THR A 3 -14.78 7.75 -6.36
N VAL A 4 -14.64 8.29 -7.57
CA VAL A 4 -14.08 7.58 -8.73
C VAL A 4 -12.76 8.21 -9.15
N LEU A 5 -11.69 7.44 -9.09
CA LEU A 5 -10.40 7.78 -9.69
C LEU A 5 -10.48 7.58 -11.21
N LYS A 6 -10.10 8.61 -11.97
CA LYS A 6 -10.11 8.62 -13.44
C LYS A 6 -8.72 8.47 -14.03
N GLU A 7 -7.72 8.98 -13.30
CA GLU A 7 -6.33 8.93 -13.73
C GLU A 7 -5.62 7.67 -13.20
N LYS A 8 -4.69 7.15 -13.99
CA LYS A 8 -3.88 6.01 -13.58
C LYS A 8 -2.92 6.38 -12.45
N ILE A 9 -2.75 5.48 -11.51
CA ILE A 9 -1.82 5.66 -10.40
C ILE A 9 -0.40 5.31 -10.85
N ASN A 10 0.54 6.23 -10.65
CA ASN A 10 1.97 5.97 -10.79
C ASN A 10 2.43 5.07 -9.64
N LEU A 11 2.74 3.80 -9.97
CA LEU A 11 3.10 2.76 -8.99
C LEU A 11 4.53 2.28 -9.22
N GLY A 12 5.39 2.54 -8.25
CA GLY A 12 6.75 2.02 -8.25
C GLY A 12 6.78 0.52 -7.94
N ILE A 13 7.78 -0.17 -8.46
CA ILE A 13 7.98 -1.59 -8.17
C ILE A 13 9.46 -1.95 -8.19
N SER A 14 9.89 -2.82 -7.26
CA SER A 14 11.21 -3.44 -7.37
C SER A 14 11.34 -4.14 -8.73
N ALA A 15 12.27 -3.72 -9.59
CA ALA A 15 12.35 -4.19 -10.98
C ALA A 15 12.42 -5.73 -11.09
N CYS A 16 13.02 -6.41 -10.12
CA CYS A 16 13.01 -7.88 -10.05
C CYS A 16 11.61 -8.47 -9.79
N MET A 17 10.67 -7.69 -9.24
CA MET A 17 9.27 -8.08 -9.05
C MET A 17 8.39 -7.72 -10.25
N TYR A 18 8.92 -6.95 -11.19
CA TYR A 18 8.30 -6.61 -12.47
C TYR A 18 8.77 -7.55 -13.62
N GLY A 19 9.48 -8.62 -13.31
CA GLY A 19 10.00 -9.55 -14.29
C GLY A 19 11.43 -9.28 -14.78
N CYS A 20 12.03 -8.15 -14.42
CA CYS A 20 13.40 -7.84 -14.83
C CYS A 20 14.40 -8.77 -14.15
N LYS A 21 15.33 -9.35 -14.92
CA LYS A 21 16.36 -10.27 -14.42
C LYS A 21 17.53 -9.52 -13.77
N VAL A 22 17.23 -8.62 -12.85
CA VAL A 22 18.19 -7.66 -12.23
C VAL A 22 18.69 -8.07 -10.85
N ARG A 23 18.29 -9.23 -10.31
CA ARG A 23 18.83 -9.70 -9.03
C ARG A 23 20.30 -10.14 -9.17
N TYR A 24 20.97 -10.24 -8.01
CA TYR A 24 22.35 -10.71 -7.93
C TYR A 24 22.59 -12.04 -8.68
N ASN A 25 21.56 -12.90 -8.77
CA ASN A 25 21.60 -14.21 -9.41
C ASN A 25 20.85 -14.26 -10.77
N LYS A 26 20.64 -13.12 -11.43
CA LYS A 26 19.91 -12.98 -12.70
C LYS A 26 18.47 -13.47 -12.68
N LYS A 27 17.81 -13.55 -11.52
CA LYS A 27 16.39 -13.93 -11.40
C LYS A 27 15.50 -12.70 -11.30
N GLY A 28 14.22 -12.90 -11.63
CA GLY A 28 13.13 -11.95 -11.46
C GLY A 28 11.79 -12.69 -11.51
N TRP A 29 10.73 -12.07 -11.01
CA TRP A 29 9.36 -12.58 -11.02
C TRP A 29 8.42 -11.46 -11.44
N ASN A 30 7.40 -11.77 -12.21
CA ASN A 30 6.41 -10.77 -12.62
C ASN A 30 5.19 -10.79 -11.69
N MET A 31 5.26 -10.01 -10.62
CA MET A 31 4.16 -9.89 -9.66
C MET A 31 3.06 -8.94 -10.12
N SER A 32 3.31 -8.08 -11.12
CA SER A 32 2.29 -7.19 -11.68
C SER A 32 1.17 -7.96 -12.37
N GLU A 33 1.45 -9.12 -12.96
CA GLU A 33 0.44 -9.99 -13.59
C GLU A 33 -0.66 -10.46 -12.62
N LEU A 34 -0.35 -10.54 -11.32
CA LEU A 34 -1.31 -10.92 -10.30
C LEU A 34 -2.48 -9.95 -10.16
N PHE A 35 -2.32 -8.70 -10.59
CA PHE A 35 -3.41 -7.73 -10.63
C PHE A 35 -4.42 -8.01 -11.75
N GLY A 36 -4.11 -8.88 -12.71
CA GLY A 36 -5.01 -9.19 -13.80
C GLY A 36 -5.48 -7.94 -14.54
N ARG A 37 -6.80 -7.75 -14.68
CA ARG A 37 -7.39 -6.56 -15.34
C ARG A 37 -7.07 -5.25 -14.60
N ASP A 38 -6.92 -5.29 -13.28
CA ASP A 38 -6.60 -4.10 -12.48
C ASP A 38 -5.19 -3.55 -12.79
N GLN A 39 -4.32 -4.32 -13.47
CA GLN A 39 -3.01 -3.86 -13.92
C GLN A 39 -3.09 -2.59 -14.78
N THR A 40 -4.19 -2.41 -15.50
CA THR A 40 -4.44 -1.22 -16.35
C THR A 40 -4.68 0.05 -15.55
N SER A 41 -4.96 -0.05 -14.26
CA SER A 41 -5.14 1.08 -13.33
C SER A 41 -3.82 1.77 -12.97
N PHE A 42 -2.68 1.18 -13.36
CA PHE A 42 -1.36 1.63 -12.94
C PHE A 42 -0.47 2.00 -14.12
N ILE A 43 0.38 3.00 -13.90
CA ILE A 43 1.59 3.25 -14.69
C ILE A 43 2.76 2.74 -13.86
N TRP A 44 3.44 1.71 -14.35
CA TRP A 44 4.47 1.00 -13.62
C TRP A 44 5.84 1.65 -13.78
N HIS A 45 6.53 1.87 -12.64
CA HIS A 45 7.86 2.44 -12.58
C HIS A 45 8.84 1.45 -11.93
N PRO A 46 9.41 0.50 -12.71
CA PRO A 46 10.36 -0.47 -12.17
C PRO A 46 11.72 0.16 -11.90
N VAL A 47 12.20 0.07 -10.66
CA VAL A 47 13.54 0.52 -10.26
C VAL A 47 14.31 -0.57 -9.51
N CYS A 48 15.65 -0.57 -9.62
CA CYS A 48 16.52 -1.46 -8.86
C CYS A 48 17.72 -0.67 -8.33
N PRO A 49 17.73 -0.27 -7.05
CA PRO A 49 18.85 0.49 -6.46
C PRO A 49 20.19 -0.19 -6.63
N GLU A 50 20.25 -1.52 -6.49
CA GLU A 50 21.48 -2.28 -6.66
C GLU A 50 22.00 -2.30 -8.10
N SER A 51 21.14 -2.21 -9.10
CA SER A 51 21.57 -2.11 -10.51
C SER A 51 22.00 -0.67 -10.83
N LEU A 52 21.29 0.32 -10.32
CA LEU A 52 21.64 1.75 -10.49
C LEU A 52 22.89 2.15 -9.73
N SER A 53 23.31 1.36 -8.75
CA SER A 53 24.56 1.58 -8.00
C SER A 53 25.84 1.29 -8.78
N GLY A 54 25.73 0.67 -9.98
CA GLY A 54 26.89 0.23 -10.77
C GLY A 54 27.51 -1.11 -10.35
N MET A 55 26.87 -1.84 -9.42
CA MET A 55 27.37 -3.17 -8.97
C MET A 55 27.27 -4.27 -10.04
N GLY A 56 26.57 -4.01 -11.16
CA GLY A 56 26.42 -4.95 -12.25
C GLY A 56 25.39 -6.08 -12.03
N ILE A 57 25.22 -6.94 -13.07
CA ILE A 57 24.39 -8.15 -13.06
C ILE A 57 25.12 -9.24 -13.86
N PRO A 58 25.49 -10.40 -13.25
CA PRO A 58 25.32 -10.76 -11.84
C PRO A 58 26.25 -9.97 -10.92
N ARG A 59 25.95 -9.99 -9.62
CA ARG A 59 26.79 -9.36 -8.61
C ARG A 59 26.87 -10.20 -7.35
N SER A 60 27.86 -9.90 -6.53
CA SER A 60 27.94 -10.52 -5.22
C SER A 60 26.79 -10.08 -4.31
N PRO A 61 26.18 -11.01 -3.54
CA PRO A 61 25.17 -10.64 -2.57
C PRO A 61 25.71 -9.65 -1.53
N ILE A 62 24.88 -8.67 -1.17
CA ILE A 62 25.19 -7.67 -0.17
C ILE A 62 24.43 -7.92 1.14
N ARG A 63 24.92 -7.35 2.23
CA ARG A 63 24.29 -7.44 3.56
C ARG A 63 24.54 -6.16 4.37
N VAL A 64 23.62 -5.85 5.25
CA VAL A 64 23.78 -4.79 6.26
C VAL A 64 24.73 -5.27 7.36
N ILE A 65 25.76 -4.49 7.66
CA ILE A 65 26.67 -4.67 8.79
C ILE A 65 26.41 -3.52 9.77
N GLY A 66 25.74 -3.81 10.87
CA GLY A 66 25.23 -2.81 11.82
C GLY A 66 23.76 -3.08 12.12
N GLU A 67 23.00 -2.07 12.52
CA GLU A 67 21.61 -2.25 13.01
C GLU A 67 20.58 -2.35 11.87
N SER A 68 20.64 -1.43 10.90
CA SER A 68 19.62 -1.37 9.84
C SER A 68 20.12 -0.54 8.65
N GLY A 69 19.34 -0.50 7.57
CA GLY A 69 19.55 0.42 6.45
C GLY A 69 19.39 1.89 6.86
N LYS A 70 18.58 2.21 7.86
CA LYS A 70 18.50 3.54 8.44
C LYS A 70 19.82 3.95 9.08
N ALA A 71 20.41 3.08 9.90
CA ALA A 71 21.73 3.31 10.50
C ALA A 71 22.84 3.46 9.43
N VAL A 72 22.68 2.83 8.25
CA VAL A 72 23.60 3.05 7.11
C VAL A 72 23.49 4.48 6.59
N LEU A 73 22.29 5.02 6.45
CA LEU A 73 22.06 6.41 6.01
C LEU A 73 22.60 7.43 7.02
N GLU A 74 22.58 7.10 8.29
CA GLU A 74 23.12 7.90 9.39
C GLU A 74 24.64 7.75 9.58
N GLY A 75 25.31 6.90 8.78
CA GLY A 75 26.75 6.64 8.88
C GLY A 75 27.18 5.68 10.01
N ASN A 76 26.22 5.09 10.74
CA ASN A 76 26.43 4.21 11.89
C ASN A 76 26.53 2.72 11.51
N ALA A 77 26.28 2.37 10.27
CA ALA A 77 26.35 1.01 9.73
C ALA A 77 26.89 1.01 8.30
N LYS A 78 27.21 -0.16 7.77
CA LYS A 78 27.82 -0.33 6.45
C LYS A 78 27.12 -1.40 5.63
N ILE A 79 27.28 -1.33 4.31
CA ILE A 79 26.90 -2.41 3.40
C ILE A 79 28.16 -3.09 2.91
N LYS A 80 28.24 -4.41 3.11
CA LYS A 80 29.34 -5.22 2.58
C LYS A 80 28.82 -6.30 1.64
N ASN A 81 29.58 -6.59 0.61
CA ASN A 81 29.34 -7.74 -0.25
C ASN A 81 29.85 -9.04 0.42
N ARG A 82 29.67 -10.18 -0.26
CA ARG A 82 30.07 -11.49 0.26
C ARG A 82 31.59 -11.60 0.50
N GLU A 83 32.41 -10.92 -0.30
CA GLU A 83 33.85 -10.86 -0.23
C GLU A 83 34.34 -9.90 0.86
N GLY A 84 33.45 -9.21 1.57
CA GLY A 84 33.78 -8.28 2.65
C GLY A 84 34.09 -6.85 2.17
N LYS A 85 34.04 -6.58 0.86
CA LYS A 85 34.23 -5.22 0.30
C LYS A 85 33.10 -4.31 0.75
N ASP A 86 33.45 -3.11 1.20
CA ASP A 86 32.52 -2.04 1.50
C ASP A 86 31.93 -1.47 0.18
N VAL A 87 30.60 -1.48 0.06
CA VAL A 87 29.85 -0.99 -1.09
C VAL A 87 28.77 0.01 -0.66
N THR A 88 28.93 0.60 0.51
CA THR A 88 27.96 1.52 1.13
C THR A 88 27.62 2.69 0.22
N ASP A 89 28.64 3.45 -0.20
CA ASP A 89 28.46 4.66 -1.02
C ASP A 89 27.86 4.33 -2.38
N MET A 90 28.28 3.21 -2.98
CA MET A 90 27.70 2.74 -4.25
C MET A 90 26.18 2.49 -4.09
N LEU A 91 25.78 1.79 -3.02
CA LEU A 91 24.35 1.48 -2.81
C LEU A 91 23.57 2.76 -2.52
N ILE A 92 24.07 3.66 -1.67
CA ILE A 92 23.40 4.93 -1.35
C ILE A 92 23.21 5.75 -2.64
N LYS A 93 24.21 5.83 -3.52
CA LYS A 93 24.10 6.49 -4.82
C LYS A 93 22.97 5.88 -5.68
N GLY A 94 22.90 4.54 -5.75
CA GLY A 94 21.85 3.85 -6.49
C GLY A 94 20.46 4.04 -5.87
N CYS A 95 20.37 4.13 -4.53
CA CYS A 95 19.13 4.44 -3.83
C CYS A 95 18.66 5.86 -4.13
N ASN A 96 19.54 6.85 -4.06
CA ASN A 96 19.22 8.24 -4.38
C ASN A 96 18.70 8.37 -5.82
N ALA A 97 19.42 7.80 -6.79
CA ALA A 97 18.98 7.80 -8.19
C ALA A 97 17.60 7.14 -8.38
N SER A 98 17.31 6.07 -7.60
CA SER A 98 15.99 5.43 -7.62
C SER A 98 14.90 6.32 -7.04
N ILE A 99 15.16 7.01 -5.93
CA ILE A 99 14.23 7.97 -5.32
C ILE A 99 13.95 9.13 -6.27
N GLU A 100 14.99 9.75 -6.84
CA GLU A 100 14.83 10.85 -7.80
C GLU A 100 13.96 10.44 -9.02
N ALA A 101 14.17 9.23 -9.55
CA ALA A 101 13.36 8.73 -10.65
C ALA A 101 11.88 8.58 -10.27
N LEU A 102 11.60 8.08 -9.06
CA LEU A 102 10.23 7.92 -8.55
C LEU A 102 9.56 9.27 -8.28
N GLU A 103 10.28 10.21 -7.67
CA GLU A 103 9.77 11.56 -7.37
C GLU A 103 9.46 12.34 -8.65
N ARG A 104 10.32 12.29 -9.67
CA ARG A 104 10.07 12.91 -10.99
C ARG A 104 8.84 12.31 -11.70
N ALA A 105 8.53 11.07 -11.45
CA ALA A 105 7.36 10.38 -11.99
C ALA A 105 6.11 10.50 -11.09
N ASN A 106 6.13 11.34 -10.06
CA ASN A 106 5.05 11.51 -9.08
C ASN A 106 4.59 10.17 -8.47
N VAL A 107 5.54 9.26 -8.23
CA VAL A 107 5.27 7.97 -7.57
C VAL A 107 5.21 8.17 -6.06
N PHE A 108 4.12 7.76 -5.45
CA PHE A 108 3.90 7.82 -3.99
C PHE A 108 3.61 6.44 -3.37
N ALA A 109 3.57 5.40 -4.18
CA ALA A 109 3.34 4.03 -3.74
C ALA A 109 4.36 3.09 -4.37
N PHE A 110 4.80 2.05 -3.64
CA PHE A 110 5.85 1.16 -4.10
C PHE A 110 5.62 -0.30 -3.71
N VAL A 111 5.72 -1.20 -4.69
CA VAL A 111 5.71 -2.66 -4.49
C VAL A 111 7.14 -3.12 -4.28
N TYR A 112 7.47 -3.52 -3.06
CA TYR A 112 8.83 -3.83 -2.68
C TYR A 112 9.10 -5.33 -2.49
N MET A 113 10.37 -5.72 -2.69
CA MET A 113 10.86 -7.08 -2.45
C MET A 113 11.33 -7.21 -1.01
N GLU A 114 10.62 -8.03 -0.22
CA GLU A 114 11.10 -8.43 1.11
C GLU A 114 12.33 -9.34 1.04
N GLY A 115 13.10 -9.35 2.11
CA GLY A 115 14.33 -10.14 2.19
C GLY A 115 15.52 -9.52 1.46
N SER A 116 15.37 -8.31 0.92
CA SER A 116 16.45 -7.55 0.27
C SER A 116 17.10 -6.57 1.26
N PRO A 117 18.44 -6.53 1.36
CA PRO A 117 19.14 -5.54 2.20
C PRO A 117 19.02 -4.10 1.66
N SER A 118 18.57 -3.93 0.42
CA SER A 118 18.23 -2.62 -0.16
C SER A 118 16.73 -2.33 -0.05
N CYS A 119 15.87 -3.15 -0.68
CA CYS A 119 14.43 -2.87 -0.84
C CYS A 119 13.56 -3.34 0.34
N GLY A 120 14.02 -4.28 1.18
CA GLY A 120 13.21 -4.85 2.28
C GLY A 120 12.79 -3.78 3.28
N VAL A 121 11.56 -3.87 3.78
CA VAL A 121 10.99 -2.92 4.74
C VAL A 121 10.91 -3.55 6.13
N TYR A 122 10.30 -4.73 6.23
CA TYR A 122 10.16 -5.46 7.51
C TYR A 122 11.15 -6.63 7.63
N ARG A 123 11.78 -7.05 6.52
CA ARG A 123 12.74 -8.13 6.46
C ARG A 123 13.85 -7.81 5.45
N THR A 124 15.09 -8.07 5.84
CA THR A 124 16.27 -7.97 4.96
C THR A 124 16.93 -9.33 4.71
N THR A 125 16.34 -10.42 5.19
CA THR A 125 16.76 -11.80 4.92
C THR A 125 15.56 -12.73 4.80
N LEU A 126 15.66 -13.74 3.96
CA LEU A 126 14.66 -14.81 3.82
C LEU A 126 15.01 -16.06 4.66
N LYS A 127 16.19 -16.11 5.25
CA LYS A 127 16.65 -17.27 6.00
C LYS A 127 15.97 -17.39 7.37
N ASN A 128 15.50 -18.61 7.70
CA ASN A 128 15.00 -19.02 9.01
C ASN A 128 13.94 -18.08 9.64
N ASN A 129 13.09 -17.47 8.81
CA ASN A 129 12.06 -16.49 9.24
C ASN A 129 12.60 -15.32 10.09
N ARG A 130 13.89 -15.10 10.15
CA ARG A 130 14.48 -13.96 10.84
C ARG A 130 14.22 -12.70 10.03
N MET A 131 13.94 -11.62 10.74
CA MET A 131 13.69 -10.31 10.11
C MET A 131 14.95 -9.73 9.47
N GLY A 132 16.13 -10.19 9.88
CA GLY A 132 17.40 -9.61 9.49
C GLY A 132 17.63 -8.27 10.20
N LYS A 133 18.01 -7.26 9.44
CA LYS A 133 18.32 -5.89 9.91
C LYS A 133 17.48 -4.87 9.14
N PRO A 134 16.15 -4.90 9.32
CA PRO A 134 15.23 -4.01 8.63
C PRO A 134 15.26 -2.60 9.22
N PRO A 135 14.85 -1.58 8.43
CA PRO A 135 14.66 -1.71 6.98
C PRO A 135 15.99 -1.80 6.23
N GLY A 136 15.94 -2.19 4.95
CA GLY A 136 17.05 -2.01 4.01
C GLY A 136 17.25 -0.52 3.68
N VAL A 137 18.34 -0.18 3.02
CA VAL A 137 18.70 1.25 2.77
C VAL A 137 17.64 1.98 1.96
N PHE A 138 17.20 1.41 0.84
CA PHE A 138 16.14 1.99 0.02
C PHE A 138 14.78 1.93 0.72
N GLY A 139 14.50 0.83 1.43
CA GLY A 139 13.30 0.70 2.25
C GLY A 139 13.17 1.80 3.30
N ALA A 140 14.28 2.18 3.96
CA ALA A 140 14.32 3.30 4.90
C ALA A 140 13.98 4.62 4.21
N MET A 141 14.56 4.89 3.03
CA MET A 141 14.29 6.12 2.27
C MET A 141 12.82 6.24 1.83
N LEU A 142 12.18 5.11 1.50
CA LEU A 142 10.75 5.08 1.16
C LEU A 142 9.86 5.32 2.39
N LEU A 143 10.23 4.77 3.55
CA LEU A 143 9.53 4.98 4.82
C LEU A 143 9.59 6.46 5.25
N ASP A 144 10.77 7.07 5.19
CA ASP A 144 10.99 8.47 5.57
C ASP A 144 10.24 9.47 4.66
N ARG A 145 9.79 9.03 3.48
CA ARG A 145 8.99 9.82 2.51
C ARG A 145 7.51 9.47 2.50
N ASP A 146 7.06 8.73 3.47
CA ASP A 146 5.65 8.34 3.60
C ASP A 146 5.04 7.61 2.40
N PHE A 147 5.86 6.85 1.65
CA PHE A 147 5.35 6.02 0.57
C PHE A 147 4.32 5.01 1.06
N PHE A 148 3.30 4.75 0.24
CA PHE A 148 2.41 3.62 0.43
C PHE A 148 3.11 2.33 -0.01
N LEU A 149 3.45 1.46 0.93
CA LEU A 149 4.35 0.32 0.70
C LEU A 149 3.61 -1.01 0.65
N ILE A 150 3.77 -1.75 -0.44
CA ILE A 150 3.11 -3.03 -0.70
C ILE A 150 4.15 -4.15 -0.74
N PRO A 151 4.12 -5.14 0.17
CA PRO A 151 4.96 -6.32 0.07
C PRO A 151 4.59 -7.15 -1.16
N ALA A 152 5.52 -7.38 -2.08
CA ALA A 152 5.24 -8.13 -3.31
C ALA A 152 4.66 -9.52 -3.04
N ASN A 153 5.07 -10.18 -1.96
CA ASN A 153 4.56 -11.51 -1.59
C ASN A 153 3.06 -11.50 -1.22
N ASP A 154 2.54 -10.40 -0.71
CA ASP A 154 1.12 -10.28 -0.37
C ASP A 154 0.21 -10.34 -1.61
N LEU A 155 0.73 -9.96 -2.77
CA LEU A 155 -0.02 -10.00 -4.03
C LEU A 155 -0.40 -11.42 -4.47
N GLN A 156 0.26 -12.45 -3.94
CA GLN A 156 -0.09 -13.84 -4.21
C GLN A 156 -1.42 -14.26 -3.57
N SER A 157 -1.81 -13.62 -2.45
CA SER A 157 -3.11 -13.85 -1.82
C SER A 157 -4.19 -12.96 -2.44
N PRO A 158 -5.29 -13.54 -2.98
CA PRO A 158 -6.35 -12.75 -3.62
C PRO A 158 -6.98 -11.73 -2.66
N VAL A 159 -7.21 -12.10 -1.39
CA VAL A 159 -7.78 -11.19 -0.39
C VAL A 159 -6.81 -10.08 -0.02
N ARG A 160 -5.51 -10.39 0.19
CA ARG A 160 -4.52 -9.36 0.49
C ARG A 160 -4.31 -8.42 -0.68
N ARG A 161 -4.27 -8.95 -1.91
CA ARG A 161 -4.20 -8.13 -3.13
C ARG A 161 -5.39 -7.19 -3.24
N TRP A 162 -6.61 -7.67 -2.99
CA TRP A 162 -7.81 -6.83 -2.93
C TRP A 162 -7.69 -5.77 -1.83
N ASP A 163 -7.23 -6.13 -0.63
CA ASP A 163 -7.03 -5.20 0.49
C ASP A 163 -6.00 -4.11 0.16
N TRP A 164 -4.86 -4.47 -0.44
CA TRP A 164 -3.87 -3.49 -0.87
C TRP A 164 -4.43 -2.56 -1.94
N LYS A 165 -5.17 -3.09 -2.92
CA LYS A 165 -5.78 -2.30 -4.00
C LYS A 165 -6.77 -1.26 -3.47
N ARG A 166 -7.76 -1.66 -2.67
CA ARG A 166 -8.77 -0.75 -2.12
C ARG A 166 -8.18 0.37 -1.27
N ARG A 167 -7.15 0.04 -0.47
CA ARG A 167 -6.45 1.03 0.37
C ARG A 167 -5.60 1.97 -0.47
N LEU A 168 -4.92 1.47 -1.49
CA LEU A 168 -4.16 2.29 -2.43
C LEU A 168 -5.06 3.27 -3.18
N TYR A 169 -6.24 2.83 -3.62
CA TYR A 169 -7.20 3.72 -4.27
C TYR A 169 -7.70 4.80 -3.31
N ALA A 170 -8.04 4.43 -2.07
CA ALA A 170 -8.44 5.40 -1.06
C ALA A 170 -7.30 6.37 -0.69
N PHE A 171 -6.06 5.90 -0.64
CA PHE A 171 -4.87 6.71 -0.39
C PHE A 171 -4.61 7.71 -1.53
N ALA A 172 -4.66 7.25 -2.79
CA ALA A 172 -4.51 8.11 -3.96
C ALA A 172 -5.59 9.19 -4.00
N TRP A 173 -6.84 8.80 -3.78
CA TRP A 173 -7.97 9.73 -3.71
C TRP A 173 -7.81 10.73 -2.57
N ALA A 174 -7.46 10.29 -1.37
CA ALA A 174 -7.25 11.16 -0.21
C ALA A 174 -6.11 12.17 -0.43
N LYS A 175 -5.10 11.81 -1.22
CA LYS A 175 -3.97 12.70 -1.59
C LYS A 175 -4.40 13.82 -2.53
N GLU A 176 -5.34 13.55 -3.45
CA GLU A 176 -5.69 14.45 -4.54
C GLU A 176 -6.97 15.25 -4.31
N VAL A 177 -7.89 14.75 -3.45
CA VAL A 177 -9.18 15.39 -3.25
C VAL A 177 -9.03 16.76 -2.57
N ASP A 178 -9.73 17.75 -3.09
CA ASP A 178 -9.76 19.09 -2.51
C ASP A 178 -10.68 19.13 -1.27
N ILE A 179 -10.17 19.73 -0.18
CA ILE A 179 -10.90 20.00 1.07
C ILE A 179 -10.80 21.49 1.33
N ASN A 180 -11.82 22.25 0.89
CA ASN A 180 -11.84 23.70 0.94
C ASN A 180 -12.87 24.26 1.92
N SER A 181 -13.68 23.40 2.51
CA SER A 181 -14.73 23.77 3.44
C SER A 181 -14.90 22.74 4.56
N LYS A 182 -15.62 23.11 5.62
CA LYS A 182 -15.99 22.19 6.68
C LYS A 182 -16.88 21.06 6.15
N ASP A 183 -17.76 21.34 5.20
CA ASP A 183 -18.62 20.34 4.57
C ASP A 183 -17.81 19.34 3.75
N ASP A 184 -16.77 19.81 3.03
CA ASP A 184 -15.83 18.91 2.33
C ASP A 184 -15.11 18.00 3.32
N LEU A 185 -14.68 18.53 4.46
CA LEU A 185 -14.00 17.74 5.49
C LEU A 185 -14.90 16.64 6.06
N PHE A 186 -16.18 16.96 6.31
CA PHE A 186 -17.16 15.96 6.75
C PHE A 186 -17.46 14.93 5.67
N GLN A 187 -17.58 15.33 4.40
CA GLN A 187 -17.78 14.43 3.28
C GLN A 187 -16.56 13.51 3.11
N PHE A 188 -15.34 14.07 3.14
CA PHE A 188 -14.09 13.30 3.09
C PHE A 188 -14.09 12.19 4.16
N TRP A 189 -14.33 12.57 5.43
CA TRP A 189 -14.40 11.60 6.51
C TRP A 189 -15.54 10.59 6.32
N HIS A 190 -16.73 11.03 5.92
CA HIS A 190 -17.87 10.14 5.71
C HIS A 190 -17.55 9.02 4.70
N ILE A 191 -16.81 9.33 3.66
CA ILE A 191 -16.42 8.37 2.62
C ILE A 191 -15.46 7.32 3.18
N VAL A 192 -14.40 7.73 3.89
CA VAL A 192 -13.31 6.81 4.30
C VAL A 192 -13.49 6.20 5.69
N LYS A 193 -14.40 6.72 6.53
CA LYS A 193 -14.52 6.34 7.95
C LYS A 193 -14.66 4.84 8.21
N PHE A 194 -15.43 4.13 7.39
CA PHE A 194 -15.68 2.71 7.63
C PHE A 194 -14.47 1.85 7.28
N LEU A 195 -13.71 2.25 6.26
CA LEU A 195 -12.42 1.63 5.94
C LEU A 195 -11.40 1.92 7.06
N CYS A 196 -11.30 3.15 7.50
CA CYS A 196 -10.42 3.52 8.62
C CYS A 196 -10.79 2.79 9.92
N GLN A 197 -12.10 2.70 10.26
CA GLN A 197 -12.57 1.95 11.43
C GLN A 197 -12.29 0.45 11.36
N GLU A 198 -12.25 -0.12 10.17
CA GLU A 198 -11.86 -1.52 10.00
C GLU A 198 -10.38 -1.71 10.29
N ILE A 199 -9.52 -0.82 9.79
CA ILE A 199 -8.06 -0.91 9.92
C ILE A 199 -7.62 -0.58 11.34
N ASP A 200 -7.98 0.62 11.84
CA ASP A 200 -7.66 1.14 13.17
C ASP A 200 -8.90 1.82 13.79
N GLU A 201 -9.68 1.02 14.51
CA GLU A 201 -10.94 1.48 15.11
C GLU A 201 -10.71 2.59 16.15
N LYS A 202 -9.63 2.50 16.94
CA LYS A 202 -9.34 3.46 18.00
C LYS A 202 -9.08 4.84 17.42
N THR A 203 -8.09 4.95 16.54
CA THR A 203 -7.72 6.22 15.90
C THR A 203 -8.89 6.79 15.08
N ALA A 204 -9.62 5.95 14.35
CA ALA A 204 -10.78 6.39 13.58
C ALA A 204 -11.92 6.93 14.46
N ARG A 205 -12.14 6.37 15.66
CA ARG A 205 -13.13 6.92 16.63
C ARG A 205 -12.68 8.25 17.21
N GLU A 206 -11.38 8.40 17.49
CA GLU A 206 -10.81 9.67 17.96
C GLU A 206 -10.94 10.79 16.92
N ILE A 207 -10.66 10.48 15.64
CA ILE A 207 -10.91 11.40 14.53
C ILE A 207 -12.39 11.82 14.49
N GLY A 208 -13.33 10.85 14.58
CA GLY A 208 -14.76 11.14 14.55
C GLY A 208 -15.23 12.05 15.70
N LYS A 209 -14.67 11.89 16.91
CA LYS A 209 -14.94 12.77 18.04
C LYS A 209 -14.44 14.19 17.81
N ARG A 210 -13.19 14.36 17.39
CA ARG A 210 -12.61 15.68 17.08
C ARG A 210 -13.41 16.40 15.98
N LEU A 211 -13.87 15.69 14.95
CA LEU A 211 -14.72 16.28 13.93
C LEU A 211 -16.06 16.76 14.47
N ALA A 212 -16.68 16.03 15.41
CA ALA A 212 -17.95 16.44 16.03
C ALA A 212 -17.78 17.70 16.90
N GLU A 213 -16.59 17.92 17.45
CA GLU A 213 -16.26 19.04 18.35
C GLU A 213 -15.64 20.25 17.61
N LEU A 214 -15.50 20.19 16.26
CA LEU A 214 -14.89 21.28 15.49
C LEU A 214 -15.66 22.60 15.65
N PRO A 215 -14.95 23.72 15.90
CA PRO A 215 -15.54 25.05 16.02
C PRO A 215 -16.23 25.47 14.71
N LYS A 216 -17.00 26.60 14.80
CA LYS A 216 -17.76 27.18 13.69
C LYS A 216 -16.83 27.83 12.63
N GLY A 217 -15.78 27.24 12.22
CA GLY A 217 -14.90 27.78 11.21
C GLY A 217 -14.22 26.60 10.45
N PHE A 218 -13.74 26.88 9.26
CA PHE A 218 -12.89 25.96 8.54
C PHE A 218 -11.43 26.37 8.75
N ASP A 219 -10.63 25.40 9.17
CA ASP A 219 -9.20 25.57 9.31
C ASP A 219 -8.50 24.55 8.40
N LYS A 220 -7.72 25.07 7.44
CA LYS A 220 -7.03 24.26 6.44
C LYS A 220 -5.93 23.38 7.08
N GLU A 221 -5.27 23.84 8.12
CA GLU A 221 -4.22 23.09 8.82
C GLU A 221 -4.83 21.85 9.51
N SER A 222 -5.97 22.02 10.19
CA SER A 222 -6.72 20.88 10.76
C SER A 222 -7.19 19.89 9.70
N ALA A 223 -7.57 20.37 8.52
CA ALA A 223 -7.99 19.51 7.41
C ALA A 223 -6.80 18.68 6.87
N GLU A 224 -5.64 19.29 6.70
CA GLU A 224 -4.43 18.58 6.25
C GLU A 224 -3.91 17.60 7.32
N THR A 225 -4.01 17.95 8.59
CA THR A 225 -3.69 17.03 9.70
C THR A 225 -4.58 15.80 9.66
N LEU A 226 -5.89 15.98 9.48
CA LEU A 226 -6.84 14.87 9.37
C LEU A 226 -6.58 14.03 8.12
N ARG A 227 -6.31 14.67 6.98
CA ARG A 227 -5.90 13.98 5.74
C ARG A 227 -4.69 13.09 5.98
N HIS A 228 -3.65 13.63 6.61
CA HIS A 228 -2.42 12.89 6.92
C HIS A 228 -2.71 11.69 7.83
N GLU A 229 -3.49 11.85 8.90
CA GLU A 229 -3.88 10.75 9.79
C GLU A 229 -4.64 9.65 9.05
N VAL A 230 -5.59 10.00 8.18
CA VAL A 230 -6.30 9.04 7.33
C VAL A 230 -5.32 8.29 6.43
N MET A 231 -4.38 8.99 5.79
CA MET A 231 -3.37 8.38 4.94
C MET A 231 -2.46 7.42 5.73
N MET A 232 -2.11 7.76 6.98
CA MET A 232 -1.33 6.87 7.86
C MET A 232 -2.11 5.60 8.23
N ILE A 233 -3.42 5.69 8.50
CA ILE A 233 -4.27 4.51 8.72
C ILE A 233 -4.31 3.64 7.47
N LEU A 234 -4.53 4.22 6.29
CA LEU A 234 -4.65 3.49 5.02
C LEU A 234 -3.37 2.73 4.63
N ARG A 235 -2.20 3.13 5.12
CA ARG A 235 -0.92 2.42 4.92
C ARG A 235 -0.84 1.09 5.67
N GLN A 236 -1.67 0.88 6.68
CA GLN A 236 -1.67 -0.34 7.49
C GLN A 236 -2.54 -1.43 6.86
N PRO A 237 -2.09 -2.71 6.82
CA PRO A 237 -2.90 -3.80 6.30
C PRO A 237 -4.03 -4.14 7.27
N SER A 238 -5.19 -4.53 6.71
CA SER A 238 -6.27 -5.09 7.52
C SER A 238 -6.10 -6.60 7.75
N SER A 239 -6.59 -7.11 8.87
CA SER A 239 -6.63 -8.55 9.11
C SER A 239 -7.80 -9.20 8.35
N LEU A 240 -7.65 -10.49 8.01
CA LEU A 240 -8.69 -11.25 7.33
C LEU A 240 -10.01 -11.25 8.10
N GLU A 241 -9.93 -11.36 9.42
CA GLU A 241 -11.10 -11.35 10.30
C GLU A 241 -11.84 -10.00 10.23
N LYS A 242 -11.12 -8.89 10.31
CA LYS A 242 -11.69 -7.55 10.18
C LYS A 242 -12.36 -7.36 8.82
N ILE A 243 -11.72 -7.83 7.73
CA ILE A 243 -12.26 -7.77 6.37
C ILE A 243 -13.58 -8.54 6.29
N LYS A 244 -13.65 -9.81 6.75
CA LYS A 244 -14.87 -10.61 6.76
C LYS A 244 -15.98 -9.96 7.57
N ASN A 245 -15.68 -9.49 8.76
CA ASN A 245 -16.65 -8.80 9.63
C ASN A 245 -17.19 -7.51 8.98
N ARG A 246 -16.34 -6.74 8.30
CA ARG A 246 -16.76 -5.52 7.60
C ARG A 246 -17.62 -5.83 6.39
N LEU A 247 -17.24 -6.85 5.60
CA LEU A 247 -18.02 -7.32 4.47
C LEU A 247 -19.44 -7.68 4.90
N TRP A 248 -19.58 -8.52 5.93
CA TRP A 248 -20.89 -8.95 6.46
C TRP A 248 -21.75 -7.79 6.96
N LYS A 249 -21.17 -6.89 7.78
CA LYS A 249 -21.89 -5.71 8.26
C LYS A 249 -22.38 -4.84 7.11
N HIS A 250 -21.59 -4.70 6.07
CA HIS A 250 -21.97 -3.92 4.91
C HIS A 250 -23.06 -4.63 4.10
N TYR A 251 -22.94 -5.95 3.89
CA TYR A 251 -23.95 -6.74 3.20
C TYR A 251 -25.31 -6.66 3.92
N MET A 252 -25.35 -6.78 5.24
CA MET A 252 -26.58 -6.65 6.02
C MET A 252 -27.20 -5.24 5.90
N TYR A 253 -26.39 -4.20 5.87
CA TYR A 253 -26.86 -2.84 5.59
C TYR A 253 -27.40 -2.72 4.17
N PHE A 254 -26.67 -3.23 3.19
CA PHE A 254 -27.04 -3.22 1.77
C PHE A 254 -28.38 -3.94 1.54
N LYS A 255 -28.52 -5.18 2.03
CA LYS A 255 -29.76 -5.98 1.96
C LYS A 255 -30.96 -5.22 2.54
N ARG A 256 -30.79 -4.59 3.71
CA ARG A 256 -31.85 -3.80 4.34
C ARG A 256 -32.22 -2.56 3.53
N LYS A 257 -31.26 -1.90 2.90
CA LYS A 257 -31.47 -0.66 2.14
C LYS A 257 -32.09 -0.91 0.77
N THR A 258 -31.69 -1.96 0.08
CA THR A 258 -32.05 -2.23 -1.32
C THR A 258 -33.09 -3.34 -1.49
N GLY A 259 -33.27 -4.19 -0.47
CA GLY A 259 -34.06 -5.44 -0.58
C GLY A 259 -33.37 -6.55 -1.38
N VAL A 260 -32.17 -6.31 -1.92
CA VAL A 260 -31.45 -7.29 -2.75
C VAL A 260 -30.70 -8.29 -1.86
N GLU A 261 -30.90 -9.56 -2.11
CA GLU A 261 -30.20 -10.66 -1.45
C GLU A 261 -29.08 -11.21 -2.35
N LEU A 262 -27.92 -11.43 -1.76
CA LEU A 262 -26.74 -12.00 -2.43
C LEU A 262 -26.49 -13.38 -1.81
N GLU A 263 -26.80 -14.44 -2.54
CA GLU A 263 -26.71 -15.83 -2.06
C GLU A 263 -25.28 -16.28 -1.71
N ASN A 264 -24.27 -15.62 -2.29
CA ASN A 264 -22.88 -16.03 -2.15
C ASN A 264 -22.08 -15.23 -1.08
N VAL A 265 -22.73 -14.40 -0.26
CA VAL A 265 -22.07 -13.68 0.83
C VAL A 265 -22.35 -14.40 2.14
N MET A 266 -21.32 -14.99 2.73
CA MET A 266 -21.40 -15.85 3.90
C MET A 266 -21.09 -15.09 5.20
N GLU A 267 -21.58 -15.64 6.33
CA GLU A 267 -21.25 -15.09 7.66
C GLU A 267 -19.75 -15.13 7.96
N PRO A 268 -19.23 -14.23 8.82
CA PRO A 268 -17.79 -14.15 9.11
C PRO A 268 -17.20 -15.43 9.70
N THR A 269 -18.00 -16.19 10.44
CA THR A 269 -17.61 -17.45 11.09
C THR A 269 -17.54 -18.64 10.14
N ASP A 270 -18.22 -18.56 8.99
CA ASP A 270 -18.26 -19.65 8.03
C ASP A 270 -16.90 -19.91 7.42
N MET A 271 -16.56 -21.20 7.32
CA MET A 271 -15.29 -21.65 6.76
C MET A 271 -15.32 -21.58 5.23
N ARG A 272 -14.39 -20.83 4.66
CA ARG A 272 -14.20 -20.71 3.21
C ARG A 272 -12.77 -20.33 2.85
N ASN A 273 -12.35 -20.68 1.65
CA ASN A 273 -11.01 -20.39 1.19
C ASN A 273 -10.83 -18.91 0.75
N MET A 274 -9.58 -18.48 0.54
CA MET A 274 -9.25 -17.11 0.18
C MET A 274 -9.82 -16.66 -1.17
N ASN A 275 -9.99 -17.57 -2.13
CA ASN A 275 -10.59 -17.22 -3.41
C ASN A 275 -12.07 -16.89 -3.23
N HIS A 276 -12.79 -17.71 -2.49
CA HIS A 276 -14.21 -17.48 -2.19
C HIS A 276 -14.43 -16.13 -1.48
N ILE A 277 -13.61 -15.82 -0.47
CA ILE A 277 -13.69 -14.52 0.21
C ILE A 277 -13.41 -13.36 -0.77
N ALA A 278 -12.44 -13.51 -1.66
CA ALA A 278 -12.15 -12.49 -2.67
C ALA A 278 -13.32 -12.32 -3.65
N ASP A 279 -13.98 -13.41 -4.05
CA ASP A 279 -15.15 -13.37 -4.93
C ASP A 279 -16.33 -12.67 -4.25
N GLU A 280 -16.59 -12.91 -2.96
CA GLU A 280 -17.61 -12.19 -2.17
C GLU A 280 -17.32 -10.68 -2.12
N LEU A 281 -16.07 -10.31 -1.90
CA LEU A 281 -15.64 -8.90 -1.84
C LEU A 281 -15.84 -8.20 -3.19
N MET A 282 -15.45 -8.86 -4.29
CA MET A 282 -15.63 -8.34 -5.65
C MET A 282 -17.11 -8.27 -6.05
N LEU A 283 -17.91 -9.26 -5.66
CA LEU A 283 -19.36 -9.27 -5.87
C LEU A 283 -19.99 -8.07 -5.16
N MET A 284 -19.68 -7.86 -3.88
CA MET A 284 -20.22 -6.76 -3.09
C MET A 284 -19.79 -5.39 -3.64
N GLU A 285 -18.53 -5.25 -4.07
CA GLU A 285 -18.00 -4.05 -4.71
C GLU A 285 -18.79 -3.72 -6.00
N LYS A 286 -18.96 -4.72 -6.89
CA LYS A 286 -19.70 -4.58 -8.14
C LYS A 286 -21.18 -4.24 -7.91
N THR A 287 -21.84 -4.94 -6.98
CA THR A 287 -23.27 -4.75 -6.71
C THR A 287 -23.52 -3.40 -6.04
N SER A 288 -22.70 -3.02 -5.06
CA SER A 288 -22.79 -1.71 -4.41
C SER A 288 -22.67 -0.57 -5.44
N PHE A 289 -21.75 -0.75 -6.38
CA PHE A 289 -21.55 0.23 -7.45
C PHE A 289 -22.78 0.34 -8.37
N SER A 290 -23.36 -0.80 -8.84
CA SER A 290 -24.52 -0.80 -9.76
C SER A 290 -25.80 -0.26 -9.10
N THR A 291 -25.87 -0.22 -7.78
CA THR A 291 -27.00 0.29 -6.99
C THR A 291 -26.75 1.65 -6.35
N GLU A 292 -25.61 2.29 -6.65
CA GLU A 292 -25.21 3.58 -6.08
C GLU A 292 -25.14 3.59 -4.54
N VAL A 293 -24.91 2.42 -3.94
CA VAL A 293 -24.70 2.29 -2.49
C VAL A 293 -23.20 2.26 -2.21
N LEU A 294 -22.71 3.24 -1.46
CA LEU A 294 -21.28 3.31 -1.11
C LEU A 294 -20.83 2.05 -0.37
N PHE A 295 -19.86 1.31 -0.94
CA PHE A 295 -19.25 0.18 -0.25
C PHE A 295 -18.18 0.66 0.73
N GLY A 296 -18.57 0.85 1.99
CA GLY A 296 -17.69 1.43 3.02
C GLY A 296 -16.38 0.67 3.30
N ALA A 297 -16.27 -0.61 2.85
CA ALA A 297 -15.01 -1.36 2.91
C ALA A 297 -14.06 -1.03 1.73
N ALA A 298 -14.60 -0.62 0.57
CA ALA A 298 -13.85 -0.19 -0.60
C ALA A 298 -14.55 1.05 -1.20
N PRO A 299 -14.42 2.22 -0.55
CA PRO A 299 -15.23 3.39 -0.90
C PRO A 299 -14.80 4.08 -2.19
N ILE A 300 -13.58 3.84 -2.65
CA ILE A 300 -13.01 4.47 -3.84
C ILE A 300 -12.82 3.44 -4.93
N LEU A 301 -13.30 3.77 -6.12
CA LEU A 301 -13.21 2.93 -7.30
C LEU A 301 -12.31 3.58 -8.35
N TYR A 302 -11.72 2.76 -9.21
CA TYR A 302 -11.00 3.23 -10.39
C TYR A 302 -11.85 2.97 -11.65
N ARG A 303 -11.99 4.00 -12.48
CA ARG A 303 -12.54 3.91 -13.83
C ARG A 303 -11.63 4.67 -14.78
N GLY A 304 -10.67 3.97 -15.38
CA GLY A 304 -9.91 4.49 -16.48
C GLY A 304 -10.82 4.85 -17.66
N ARG A 305 -10.46 5.91 -18.35
CA ARG A 305 -11.02 6.28 -19.65
C ARG A 305 -10.62 5.30 -20.72
#